data_15dfd68c2dd5e66115757bf86b184e54
#
_entry.id   15dfd68c2dd5e66115757bf86b184e54
#
_cell.length_a   1.000
_cell.length_b   1.000
_cell.length_c   1.000
_cell.angle_alpha   90.00
_cell.angle_beta   90.00
_cell.angle_gamma   90.00
#
_symmetry.space_group_name_H-M   'P 1'
#
loop_
_entity.id
_entity.type
_entity.pdbx_description
1 polymer ?
#
loop_
_entity_poly.entity_id
_entity_poly.type
_entity_poly.pdbx_seq_one_letter_code
_entity_poly.pdbx_strand_id
1 'polypeptide(L)'
;MPFQKLLDYLNNHHAKYSIEVHSPAYTAQEVAERVHIHGINMAKVVVIKIEGKLTLMVIPSHYHVTCESLAAELGVHHVDIATEEEFRGSFPDCELGAIPPFGELWNMDVCMSTEFHRDEDIAFNGGSWSELIRMPCLVCVKFA
;
A
#
# COMPACT_ATOMS: atom_id res chain seq x y z
N MET A 1 -4.33 -16.19 -4.92
CA MET A 1 -4.79 -15.29 -6.00
C MET A 1 -4.81 -13.86 -5.50
N PRO A 2 -4.31 -12.89 -6.28
CA PRO A 2 -4.51 -11.49 -5.95
C PRO A 2 -6.00 -11.18 -5.90
N PHE A 3 -6.31 -10.15 -5.17
CA PHE A 3 -7.66 -9.66 -4.98
C PHE A 3 -8.29 -9.29 -6.34
N GLN A 4 -9.35 -10.00 -6.74
CA GLN A 4 -9.94 -9.86 -8.08
C GLN A 4 -10.41 -8.44 -8.39
N LYS A 5 -11.00 -7.77 -7.41
CA LYS A 5 -11.45 -6.39 -7.55
C LYS A 5 -10.30 -5.43 -7.88
N LEU A 6 -9.10 -5.70 -7.33
CA LEU A 6 -7.89 -4.95 -7.65
C LEU A 6 -7.48 -5.18 -9.10
N LEU A 7 -7.47 -6.43 -9.55
CA LEU A 7 -7.10 -6.76 -10.93
C LEU A 7 -8.07 -6.13 -11.93
N ASP A 8 -9.35 -6.17 -11.64
CA ASP A 8 -10.38 -5.54 -12.47
C ASP A 8 -10.17 -4.03 -12.54
N TYR A 9 -9.86 -3.40 -11.41
CA TYR A 9 -9.57 -1.97 -11.34
C TYR A 9 -8.35 -1.60 -12.21
N LEU A 10 -7.26 -2.33 -12.07
CA LEU A 10 -6.05 -2.08 -12.85
C LEU A 10 -6.28 -2.32 -14.34
N ASN A 11 -7.01 -3.37 -14.70
CA ASN A 11 -7.31 -3.68 -16.08
C ASN A 11 -8.23 -2.64 -16.72
N ASN A 12 -9.23 -2.16 -15.98
CA ASN A 12 -10.14 -1.13 -16.46
C ASN A 12 -9.43 0.21 -16.71
N HIS A 13 -8.36 0.48 -15.99
CA HIS A 13 -7.55 1.68 -16.16
C HIS A 13 -6.38 1.46 -17.12
N HIS A 14 -6.31 0.30 -17.76
CA HIS A 14 -5.24 -0.08 -18.68
C HIS A 14 -3.84 0.05 -18.08
N ALA A 15 -3.73 -0.16 -16.77
CA ALA A 15 -2.45 -0.10 -16.07
C ALA A 15 -1.60 -1.32 -16.41
N LYS A 16 -0.30 -1.10 -16.64
CA LYS A 16 0.65 -2.19 -16.82
C LYS A 16 1.15 -2.65 -15.46
N TYR A 17 1.04 -3.93 -15.19
CA TYR A 17 1.50 -4.51 -13.94
C TYR A 17 1.92 -5.96 -14.16
N SER A 18 2.69 -6.50 -13.22
CA SER A 18 2.99 -7.92 -13.15
C SER A 18 2.69 -8.44 -11.75
N ILE A 19 2.47 -9.74 -11.65
CA ILE A 19 2.19 -10.43 -10.40
C ILE A 19 3.37 -11.33 -10.09
N GLU A 20 3.98 -11.13 -8.90
CA GLU A 20 5.08 -11.95 -8.42
C GLU A 20 4.56 -12.77 -7.24
N VAL A 21 4.72 -14.10 -7.31
CA VAL A 21 4.32 -15.01 -6.23
C VAL A 21 5.55 -15.37 -5.41
N HIS A 22 5.44 -15.29 -4.10
CA HIS A 22 6.53 -15.63 -3.19
C HIS A 22 5.99 -16.27 -1.91
N SER A 23 6.89 -16.88 -1.15
CA SER A 23 6.52 -17.44 0.15
C SER A 23 6.17 -16.32 1.14
N PRO A 24 5.08 -16.43 1.93
CA PRO A 24 4.78 -15.47 2.98
C PRO A 24 5.86 -15.37 4.06
N ALA A 25 6.77 -16.35 4.13
CA ALA A 25 7.87 -16.34 5.08
C ALA A 25 9.00 -15.36 4.70
N TYR A 26 9.01 -14.86 3.47
CA TYR A 26 10.03 -13.91 3.03
C TYR A 26 9.79 -12.54 3.66
N THR A 27 10.89 -11.90 4.09
CA THR A 27 10.82 -10.50 4.53
C THR A 27 10.66 -9.59 3.32
N ALA A 28 10.23 -8.33 3.54
CA ALA A 28 10.14 -7.35 2.46
C ALA A 28 11.47 -7.17 1.74
N GLN A 29 12.58 -7.16 2.48
CA GLN A 29 13.90 -7.03 1.90
C GLN A 29 14.26 -8.22 1.01
N GLU A 30 13.98 -9.44 1.46
CA GLU A 30 14.22 -10.65 0.68
C GLU A 30 13.41 -10.64 -0.62
N VAL A 31 12.15 -10.22 -0.54
CA VAL A 31 11.29 -10.10 -1.71
C VAL A 31 11.85 -9.05 -2.68
N ALA A 32 12.26 -7.89 -2.18
CA ALA A 32 12.83 -6.83 -3.01
C ALA A 32 14.05 -7.31 -3.79
N GLU A 33 14.95 -8.05 -3.13
CA GLU A 33 16.14 -8.62 -3.78
C GLU A 33 15.75 -9.63 -4.86
N ARG A 34 14.77 -10.48 -4.56
CA ARG A 34 14.33 -11.54 -5.47
C ARG A 34 13.69 -11.01 -6.74
N VAL A 35 12.91 -9.94 -6.64
CA VAL A 35 12.21 -9.34 -7.78
C VAL A 35 12.96 -8.16 -8.39
N HIS A 36 14.17 -7.90 -7.93
CA HIS A 36 15.04 -6.82 -8.43
C HIS A 36 14.41 -5.42 -8.33
N ILE A 37 13.72 -5.15 -7.22
CA ILE A 37 13.17 -3.83 -6.92
C ILE A 37 14.04 -3.17 -5.86
N HIS A 38 14.29 -1.87 -6.03
CA HIS A 38 14.98 -1.08 -5.03
C HIS A 38 14.19 -1.13 -3.71
N GLY A 39 14.86 -1.40 -2.58
CA GLY A 39 14.20 -1.59 -1.29
C GLY A 39 13.27 -0.46 -0.88
N ILE A 40 13.61 0.80 -1.21
CA ILE A 40 12.74 1.95 -0.92
C ILE A 40 11.41 1.86 -1.65
N ASN A 41 11.36 1.19 -2.79
CA ASN A 41 10.14 1.04 -3.58
C ASN A 41 9.33 -0.21 -3.26
N MET A 42 9.68 -0.92 -2.19
CA MET A 42 8.81 -1.93 -1.59
C MET A 42 7.86 -1.20 -0.64
N ALA A 43 6.60 -1.12 -1.01
CA ALA A 43 5.59 -0.35 -0.27
C ALA A 43 4.78 -1.21 0.68
N LYS A 44 4.34 -0.61 1.78
CA LYS A 44 3.32 -1.16 2.66
C LYS A 44 2.22 -0.14 2.86
N VAL A 45 1.04 -0.60 3.19
CA VAL A 45 -0.11 0.25 3.48
C VAL A 45 -0.45 0.15 4.96
N VAL A 46 -0.51 1.28 5.62
CA VAL A 46 -0.92 1.39 7.01
C VAL A 46 -2.26 2.12 7.05
N VAL A 47 -3.23 1.58 7.75
CA VAL A 47 -4.52 2.25 7.91
C VAL A 47 -4.42 3.22 9.09
N ILE A 48 -4.68 4.49 8.82
CA ILE A 48 -4.64 5.54 9.83
C ILE A 48 -5.99 6.24 9.92
N LYS A 49 -6.19 7.00 11.00
CA LYS A 49 -7.35 7.87 11.15
C LYS A 49 -6.86 9.32 11.19
N ILE A 50 -7.29 10.11 10.23
CA ILE A 50 -7.02 11.55 10.21
C ILE A 50 -8.31 12.23 10.64
N GLU A 51 -8.28 12.88 11.79
CA GLU A 51 -9.47 13.52 12.39
C GLU A 51 -10.67 12.55 12.43
N GLY A 52 -10.40 11.30 12.76
CA GLY A 52 -11.42 10.26 12.87
C GLY A 52 -11.79 9.55 11.58
N LYS A 53 -11.23 9.97 10.43
CA LYS A 53 -11.53 9.39 9.13
C LYS A 53 -10.48 8.37 8.74
N LEU A 54 -10.89 7.16 8.36
CA LEU A 54 -9.97 6.12 7.88
C LEU A 54 -9.31 6.55 6.57
N THR A 55 -8.00 6.41 6.52
CA THR A 55 -7.18 6.80 5.36
C THR A 55 -6.07 5.77 5.19
N LEU A 56 -5.71 5.48 3.95
CA LEU A 56 -4.59 4.59 3.65
C LEU A 56 -3.30 5.40 3.57
N MET A 57 -2.28 5.00 4.32
CA MET A 57 -0.95 5.61 4.25
C MET A 57 0.00 4.64 3.57
N VAL A 58 0.56 5.05 2.44
CA VAL A 58 1.47 4.22 1.64
C VAL A 58 2.90 4.71 1.86
N ILE A 59 3.74 3.86 2.42
CA ILE A 59 5.13 4.19 2.80
C ILE A 59 6.06 3.05 2.41
N PRO A 60 7.37 3.31 2.32
CA PRO A 60 8.34 2.23 2.18
C PRO A 60 8.21 1.23 3.32
N SER A 61 8.31 -0.05 3.01
CA SER A 61 7.97 -1.13 3.96
C SER A 61 8.83 -1.14 5.23
N HIS A 62 10.04 -0.59 5.18
CA HIS A 62 10.94 -0.52 6.34
C HIS A 62 10.80 0.77 7.16
N TYR A 63 9.91 1.68 6.75
CA TYR A 63 9.68 2.92 7.48
C TYR A 63 8.70 2.69 8.64
N HIS A 64 8.87 3.49 9.69
CA HIS A 64 7.95 3.54 10.81
C HIS A 64 7.30 4.91 10.86
N VAL A 65 5.99 4.93 11.06
CA VAL A 65 5.20 6.16 11.10
C VAL A 65 4.97 6.53 12.58
N THR A 66 5.24 7.79 12.93
CA THR A 66 4.81 8.33 14.22
C THR A 66 3.62 9.25 13.98
N CYS A 67 2.62 9.17 14.84
CA CYS A 67 1.42 9.99 14.71
C CYS A 67 1.73 11.49 14.80
N GLU A 68 2.65 11.87 15.68
CA GLU A 68 3.06 13.27 15.84
C GLU A 68 3.68 13.85 14.58
N SER A 69 4.63 13.12 13.99
CA SER A 69 5.32 13.50 12.77
C SER A 69 4.33 13.65 11.60
N LEU A 70 3.44 12.68 11.49
CA LEU A 70 2.46 12.64 10.42
C LEU A 70 1.44 13.78 10.55
N ALA A 71 0.96 14.05 11.76
CA ALA A 71 0.05 15.17 12.02
C ALA A 71 0.68 16.50 11.63
N ALA A 72 1.96 16.68 11.96
CA ALA A 72 2.71 17.90 11.61
C ALA A 72 2.83 18.06 10.10
N GLU A 73 3.19 17.01 9.38
CA GLU A 73 3.33 17.04 7.92
C GLU A 73 2.00 17.31 7.20
N LEU A 74 0.91 16.72 7.70
CA LEU A 74 -0.42 16.88 7.11
C LEU A 74 -1.13 18.16 7.54
N GLY A 75 -0.59 18.86 8.55
CA GLY A 75 -1.20 20.10 9.04
C GLY A 75 -2.52 19.87 9.77
N VAL A 76 -2.68 18.73 10.42
CA VAL A 76 -3.89 18.35 11.16
C VAL A 76 -3.58 18.19 12.65
N HIS A 77 -4.63 18.18 13.48
CA HIS A 77 -4.47 18.10 14.95
C HIS A 77 -4.34 16.66 15.42
N HIS A 78 -5.11 15.73 14.85
CA HIS A 78 -5.17 14.35 15.33
C HIS A 78 -4.96 13.35 14.21
N VAL A 79 -3.93 12.50 14.38
CA VAL A 79 -3.70 11.33 13.55
C VAL A 79 -3.44 10.15 14.49
N ASP A 80 -4.16 9.07 14.27
CA ASP A 80 -3.97 7.82 15.03
C ASP A 80 -3.77 6.66 14.06
N ILE A 81 -2.98 5.67 14.48
CA ILE A 81 -2.94 4.39 13.76
C ILE A 81 -4.27 3.68 14.05
N ALA A 82 -4.99 3.29 13.03
CA ALA A 82 -6.24 2.57 13.21
C ALA A 82 -5.98 1.17 13.76
N THR A 83 -6.83 0.72 14.69
CA THR A 83 -6.73 -0.64 15.20
C THR A 83 -7.38 -1.62 14.22
N GLU A 84 -7.01 -2.89 14.30
CA GLU A 84 -7.66 -3.94 13.51
C GLU A 84 -9.18 -3.90 13.65
N GLU A 85 -9.68 -3.71 14.86
CA GLU A 85 -11.12 -3.65 15.10
C GLU A 85 -11.80 -2.50 14.35
N GLU A 86 -11.12 -1.36 14.25
CA GLU A 86 -11.67 -0.17 13.60
C GLU A 86 -11.82 -0.34 12.09
N PHE A 87 -10.99 -1.16 11.45
CA PHE A 87 -11.07 -1.36 10.01
C PHE A 87 -11.34 -2.81 9.58
N ARG A 88 -11.56 -3.70 10.51
CA ARG A 88 -11.73 -5.15 10.24
C ARG A 88 -12.74 -5.47 9.14
N GLY A 89 -13.86 -4.86 9.10
CA GLY A 89 -14.89 -5.11 8.09
C GLY A 89 -14.72 -4.34 6.80
N SER A 90 -13.72 -3.46 6.71
CA SER A 90 -13.55 -2.56 5.57
C SER A 90 -12.85 -3.20 4.37
N PHE A 91 -12.09 -4.26 4.59
CA PHE A 91 -11.29 -4.91 3.55
C PHE A 91 -11.53 -6.43 3.54
N PRO A 92 -12.76 -6.88 3.24
CA PRO A 92 -13.14 -8.29 3.44
C PRO A 92 -12.37 -9.29 2.57
N ASP A 93 -11.87 -8.86 1.41
CA ASP A 93 -11.17 -9.74 0.46
C ASP A 93 -9.65 -9.67 0.58
N CYS A 94 -9.13 -8.95 1.57
CA CYS A 94 -7.71 -8.79 1.77
C CYS A 94 -7.27 -9.39 3.09
N GLU A 95 -6.07 -9.99 3.10
CA GLU A 95 -5.43 -10.37 4.35
C GLU A 95 -5.00 -9.11 5.09
N LEU A 96 -5.08 -9.13 6.42
CA LEU A 96 -4.68 -7.99 7.25
C LEU A 96 -3.21 -7.67 7.00
N GLY A 97 -2.93 -6.39 6.76
CA GLY A 97 -1.59 -5.92 6.46
C GLY A 97 -1.16 -6.06 5.01
N ALA A 98 -1.95 -6.72 4.17
CA ALA A 98 -1.65 -6.90 2.75
C ALA A 98 -2.58 -6.10 1.84
N ILE A 99 -3.10 -4.98 2.33
CA ILE A 99 -4.01 -4.10 1.61
C ILE A 99 -3.27 -3.37 0.49
N PRO A 100 -3.77 -3.41 -0.75
CA PRO A 100 -3.16 -2.63 -1.84
C PRO A 100 -3.44 -1.12 -1.70
N PRO A 101 -2.61 -0.25 -2.32
CA PRO A 101 -2.63 1.19 -2.07
C PRO A 101 -3.68 1.99 -2.86
N PHE A 102 -4.79 1.39 -3.21
CA PHE A 102 -5.82 2.03 -4.04
C PHE A 102 -7.10 2.26 -3.24
N GLY A 103 -7.15 3.39 -2.54
CA GLY A 103 -8.27 3.74 -1.66
C GLY A 103 -9.60 3.83 -2.38
N GLU A 104 -9.62 4.11 -3.68
CA GLU A 104 -10.85 4.18 -4.47
C GLU A 104 -11.66 2.87 -4.40
N LEU A 105 -10.98 1.72 -4.25
CA LEU A 105 -11.64 0.43 -4.10
C LEU A 105 -12.57 0.37 -2.89
N TRP A 106 -12.31 1.19 -1.88
CA TRP A 106 -13.06 1.22 -0.63
C TRP A 106 -13.56 2.62 -0.28
N ASN A 107 -13.52 3.54 -1.24
CA ASN A 107 -13.93 4.92 -1.06
C ASN A 107 -13.18 5.61 0.10
N MET A 108 -11.87 5.39 0.15
CA MET A 108 -10.97 5.97 1.15
C MET A 108 -9.92 6.86 0.50
N ASP A 109 -9.50 7.89 1.23
CA ASP A 109 -8.38 8.72 0.81
C ASP A 109 -7.07 7.97 0.96
N VAL A 110 -6.07 8.38 0.18
CA VAL A 110 -4.73 7.80 0.23
C VAL A 110 -3.72 8.93 0.42
N CYS A 111 -2.79 8.73 1.36
CA CYS A 111 -1.61 9.56 1.51
C CYS A 111 -0.40 8.72 1.12
N MET A 112 0.44 9.24 0.24
CA MET A 112 1.59 8.51 -0.25
C MET A 112 2.88 9.22 0.07
N SER A 113 3.88 8.50 0.57
CA SER A 113 5.19 9.06 0.88
C SER A 113 5.85 9.63 -0.36
N THR A 114 6.56 10.74 -0.21
CA THR A 114 7.36 11.35 -1.28
C THR A 114 8.75 10.69 -1.41
N GLU A 115 9.07 9.73 -0.54
CA GLU A 115 10.37 9.07 -0.52
C GLU A 115 10.54 8.01 -1.61
N PHE A 116 9.46 7.55 -2.23
CA PHE A 116 9.55 6.56 -3.32
C PHE A 116 10.29 7.13 -4.52
N HIS A 117 11.10 6.28 -5.16
CA HIS A 117 11.75 6.62 -6.43
C HIS A 117 10.71 6.53 -7.56
N ARG A 118 10.28 7.68 -8.04
CA ARG A 118 9.16 7.78 -9.00
C ARG A 118 9.51 7.31 -10.42
N ASP A 119 10.77 7.23 -10.75
CA ASP A 119 11.27 6.75 -12.05
C ASP A 119 11.52 5.25 -12.10
N GLU A 120 11.21 4.53 -11.02
CA GLU A 120 11.39 3.09 -10.91
C GLU A 120 10.04 2.41 -10.66
N ASP A 121 10.03 1.07 -10.74
CA ASP A 121 8.83 0.31 -10.38
C ASP A 121 8.63 0.33 -8.86
N ILE A 122 7.37 0.27 -8.47
CA ILE A 122 6.95 0.08 -7.08
C ILE A 122 6.31 -1.29 -6.96
N ALA A 123 6.44 -1.92 -5.81
CA ALA A 123 5.80 -3.20 -5.52
C ALA A 123 5.06 -3.12 -4.20
N PHE A 124 3.92 -3.78 -4.13
CA PHE A 124 3.06 -3.82 -2.95
C PHE A 124 2.28 -5.13 -2.91
N ASN A 125 1.76 -5.47 -1.75
CA ASN A 125 0.94 -6.67 -1.62
C ASN A 125 -0.39 -6.51 -2.35
N GLY A 126 -0.82 -7.54 -3.04
CA GLY A 126 -2.04 -7.54 -3.84
C GLY A 126 -3.26 -8.14 -3.14
N GLY A 127 -3.38 -7.94 -1.84
CA GLY A 127 -4.48 -8.48 -1.03
C GLY A 127 -4.10 -9.75 -0.26
N SER A 128 -2.93 -10.32 -0.52
CA SER A 128 -2.40 -11.46 0.22
C SER A 128 -0.91 -11.29 0.48
N TRP A 129 -0.40 -12.01 1.48
CA TRP A 129 1.02 -11.94 1.85
C TRP A 129 1.96 -12.67 0.87
N SER A 130 1.43 -13.46 -0.04
CA SER A 130 2.22 -14.24 -0.98
C SER A 130 2.20 -13.70 -2.40
N GLU A 131 1.42 -12.66 -2.66
CA GLU A 131 1.26 -12.12 -4.01
C GLU A 131 1.59 -10.64 -4.04
N LEU A 132 2.57 -10.30 -4.87
CA LEU A 132 3.08 -8.95 -5.00
C LEU A 132 2.69 -8.40 -6.37
N ILE A 133 2.18 -7.19 -6.39
CA ILE A 133 1.93 -6.45 -7.63
C ILE A 133 3.11 -5.52 -7.86
N ARG A 134 3.64 -5.53 -9.07
CA ARG A 134 4.72 -4.65 -9.50
C ARG A 134 4.23 -3.80 -10.66
N MET A 135 4.45 -2.50 -10.58
CA MET A 135 4.04 -1.57 -11.63
C MET A 135 4.91 -0.31 -11.59
N PRO A 136 4.92 0.49 -12.67
CA PRO A 136 5.66 1.76 -12.65
C PRO A 136 5.13 2.66 -11.53
N CYS A 137 6.06 3.25 -10.77
CA CYS A 137 5.68 4.10 -9.63
C CYS A 137 4.82 5.29 -10.07
N LEU A 138 5.15 5.94 -11.17
CA LEU A 138 4.37 7.06 -11.68
C LEU A 138 2.92 6.69 -11.99
N VAL A 139 2.69 5.47 -12.50
CA VAL A 139 1.34 4.98 -12.77
C VAL A 139 0.59 4.72 -11.47
N CYS A 140 1.26 4.10 -10.50
CA CYS A 140 0.67 3.85 -9.18
C CYS A 140 0.26 5.16 -8.49
N VAL A 141 1.13 6.16 -8.50
CA VAL A 141 0.85 7.47 -7.90
C VAL A 141 -0.38 8.12 -8.54
N LYS A 142 -0.56 7.94 -9.84
CA LYS A 142 -1.71 8.50 -10.57
C LYS A 142 -3.04 7.93 -10.09
N PHE A 143 -3.07 6.64 -9.69
CA PHE A 143 -4.30 5.96 -9.29
C PHE A 143 -4.47 5.85 -7.77
N ALA A 144 -3.41 6.12 -7.00
CA ALA A 144 -3.46 6.01 -5.54
C ALA A 144 -4.24 7.18 -4.89
#